data_a217d7064b5727334ffb971b4de1daab
#
_entry.id   a217d7064b5727334ffb971b4de1daab
#
_cell.length_a   1.000
_cell.length_b   1.000
_cell.length_c   1.000
_cell.angle_alpha   90.00
_cell.angle_beta   90.00
_cell.angle_gamma   90.00
#
_symmetry.space_group_name_H-M   'P 1'
#
loop_
_entity.id
_entity.type
_entity.pdbx_description
1 polymer ?
#
loop_
_entity_poly.entity_id
_entity_poly.type
_entity_poly.pdbx_seq_one_letter_code
_entity_poly.pdbx_strand_id
1 'polypeptide(L)'
;MINSQPPSGMRDTLPNELRQKQRIINQIKNIFEKFNYDPIDTPVLERIEVLNGKFTSDEENEKLIFKIQKRGEKSEEGCDLGLRYDLTVPLSRFYTEYQNQLPKVFKRYCIDKVWRAERPGRGRYREFYQCDIDTIGS
;
A
#
# COMPACT_ATOMS: atom_id res chain seq x y z
N MET A 1 -14.47 25.71 15.98
CA MET A 1 -15.24 24.50 15.60
C MET A 1 -14.33 23.55 14.84
N ILE A 2 -14.35 22.26 15.21
CA ILE A 2 -13.53 21.26 14.53
C ILE A 2 -14.13 20.96 13.16
N ASN A 3 -13.28 20.94 12.14
CA ASN A 3 -13.70 20.52 10.80
C ASN A 3 -13.94 19.00 10.79
N SER A 4 -15.16 18.57 10.43
CA SER A 4 -15.54 17.16 10.41
C SER A 4 -15.25 16.45 9.07
N GLN A 5 -14.66 17.16 8.11
CA GLN A 5 -14.29 16.56 6.84
C GLN A 5 -13.03 15.69 6.97
N PRO A 6 -12.93 14.60 6.19
CA PRO A 6 -11.66 13.86 6.16
C PRO A 6 -10.53 14.70 5.58
N PRO A 7 -9.27 14.29 5.79
CA PRO A 7 -8.15 15.01 5.18
C PRO A 7 -8.27 15.13 3.67
N SER A 8 -7.67 16.17 3.11
CA SER A 8 -7.70 16.41 1.67
C SER A 8 -7.18 15.20 0.89
N GLY A 9 -7.93 14.79 -0.13
CA GLY A 9 -7.59 13.63 -0.95
C GLY A 9 -8.01 12.29 -0.36
N MET A 10 -8.71 12.31 0.76
CA MET A 10 -9.21 11.10 1.43
C MET A 10 -10.73 11.19 1.57
N ARG A 11 -11.39 10.04 1.67
CA ARG A 11 -12.85 9.98 1.71
C ARG A 11 -13.34 8.98 2.74
N ASP A 12 -14.44 9.33 3.39
CA ASP A 12 -15.24 8.35 4.12
C ASP A 12 -16.07 7.54 3.14
N THR A 13 -16.37 6.31 3.49
CA THR A 13 -17.24 5.44 2.70
C THR A 13 -18.43 5.05 3.55
N LEU A 14 -19.62 5.43 3.13
CA LEU A 14 -20.85 5.15 3.86
C LEU A 14 -21.26 3.67 3.74
N PRO A 15 -22.12 3.16 4.66
CA PRO A 15 -22.38 1.72 4.75
C PRO A 15 -22.81 1.03 3.47
N ASN A 16 -23.73 1.60 2.70
CA ASN A 16 -24.21 0.95 1.47
C ASN A 16 -23.13 0.86 0.41
N GLU A 17 -22.36 1.91 0.23
CA GLU A 17 -21.23 1.94 -0.70
C GLU A 17 -20.15 0.96 -0.26
N LEU A 18 -19.87 0.90 1.04
CA LEU A 18 -18.87 -0.02 1.59
C LEU A 18 -19.29 -1.47 1.39
N ARG A 19 -20.57 -1.80 1.60
CA ARG A 19 -21.07 -3.17 1.37
C ARG A 19 -20.90 -3.60 -0.09
N GLN A 20 -21.19 -2.71 -1.04
CA GLN A 20 -20.98 -2.98 -2.47
C GLN A 20 -19.51 -3.21 -2.77
N LYS A 21 -18.64 -2.35 -2.24
CA LYS A 21 -17.20 -2.46 -2.41
C LYS A 21 -16.65 -3.77 -1.85
N GLN A 22 -17.08 -4.14 -0.64
CA GLN A 22 -16.67 -5.40 -0.01
C GLN A 22 -17.16 -6.62 -0.82
N ARG A 23 -18.35 -6.55 -1.40
CA ARG A 23 -18.88 -7.61 -2.24
C ARG A 23 -18.03 -7.82 -3.49
N ILE A 24 -17.64 -6.71 -4.14
CA ILE A 24 -16.77 -6.75 -5.32
C ILE A 24 -15.40 -7.31 -4.95
N ILE A 25 -14.82 -6.84 -3.85
CA ILE A 25 -13.52 -7.32 -3.37
C ILE A 25 -13.56 -8.82 -3.10
N ASN A 26 -14.62 -9.31 -2.46
CA ASN A 26 -14.77 -10.74 -2.17
C ASN A 26 -14.88 -11.57 -3.43
N GLN A 27 -15.57 -11.09 -4.46
CA GLN A 27 -15.65 -11.76 -5.76
C GLN A 27 -14.28 -11.86 -6.42
N ILE A 28 -13.50 -10.76 -6.37
CA ILE A 28 -12.14 -10.73 -6.94
C ILE A 28 -11.24 -11.71 -6.20
N LYS A 29 -11.29 -11.72 -4.86
CA LYS A 29 -10.51 -12.66 -4.03
C LYS A 29 -10.82 -14.11 -4.39
N ASN A 30 -12.11 -14.44 -4.55
CA ASN A 30 -12.53 -15.80 -4.91
C ASN A 30 -11.95 -16.21 -6.26
N ILE A 31 -11.91 -15.30 -7.24
CA ILE A 31 -11.33 -15.57 -8.55
C ILE A 31 -9.83 -15.83 -8.42
N PHE A 32 -9.11 -14.99 -7.68
CA PHE A 32 -7.66 -15.17 -7.49
C PHE A 32 -7.37 -16.52 -6.82
N GLU A 33 -8.12 -16.89 -5.81
CA GLU A 33 -7.92 -18.16 -5.12
C GLU A 33 -8.20 -19.37 -6.01
N LYS A 34 -9.16 -19.26 -6.93
CA LYS A 34 -9.40 -20.31 -7.94
C LYS A 34 -8.21 -20.52 -8.86
N PHE A 35 -7.42 -19.50 -9.10
CA PHE A 35 -6.20 -19.58 -9.91
C PHE A 35 -4.96 -19.82 -9.05
N ASN A 36 -5.13 -20.22 -7.79
CA ASN A 36 -4.07 -20.59 -6.85
C ASN A 36 -3.17 -19.42 -6.45
N TYR A 37 -3.73 -18.20 -6.39
CA TYR A 37 -3.05 -17.07 -5.78
C TYR A 37 -3.34 -17.06 -4.28
N ASP A 38 -2.31 -16.92 -3.48
CA ASP A 38 -2.41 -16.89 -2.02
C ASP A 38 -2.42 -15.45 -1.51
N PRO A 39 -3.20 -15.17 -0.46
CA PRO A 39 -3.22 -13.85 0.13
C PRO A 39 -1.97 -13.61 0.97
N ILE A 40 -1.48 -12.37 0.95
CA ILE A 40 -0.49 -11.91 1.93
C ILE A 40 -0.96 -10.59 2.52
N ASP A 41 -0.46 -10.30 3.69
CA ASP A 41 -0.69 -9.03 4.38
C ASP A 41 0.65 -8.49 4.86
N THR A 42 0.88 -7.20 4.67
CA THR A 42 2.09 -6.53 5.10
C THR A 42 1.71 -5.26 5.87
N PRO A 43 2.60 -4.75 6.74
CA PRO A 43 2.26 -3.54 7.49
C PRO A 43 2.02 -2.33 6.59
N VAL A 44 1.17 -1.44 7.07
CA VAL A 44 0.90 -0.16 6.41
C VAL A 44 2.14 0.73 6.42
N LEU A 45 2.91 0.68 7.52
CA LEU A 45 4.14 1.44 7.66
C LEU A 45 5.32 0.61 7.18
N GLU A 46 6.19 1.25 6.42
CA GLU A 46 7.46 0.67 5.96
C GLU A 46 8.61 1.62 6.32
N ARG A 47 9.81 1.08 6.42
CA ARG A 47 11.00 1.93 6.57
C ARG A 47 11.19 2.77 5.31
N ILE A 48 11.62 4.00 5.49
CA ILE A 48 11.86 4.93 4.35
C ILE A 48 12.88 4.32 3.37
N GLU A 49 13.91 3.64 3.88
CA GLU A 49 14.89 2.98 3.03
C GLU A 49 14.28 1.91 2.11
N VAL A 50 13.22 1.24 2.58
CA VAL A 50 12.47 0.27 1.78
C VAL A 50 11.63 0.99 0.72
N LEU A 51 10.92 2.04 1.13
CA LEU A 51 10.05 2.81 0.23
C LEU A 51 10.83 3.52 -0.87
N ASN A 52 12.01 4.03 -0.56
CA ASN A 52 12.86 4.67 -1.56
C ASN A 52 13.46 3.65 -2.54
N GLY A 53 13.73 2.42 -2.09
CA GLY A 53 14.24 1.33 -2.92
C GLY A 53 15.57 1.66 -3.58
N LYS A 54 16.28 0.62 -4.02
CA LYS A 54 17.54 0.79 -4.76
C LYS A 54 17.32 1.22 -6.22
N PHE A 55 16.07 1.19 -6.67
CA PHE A 55 15.75 1.40 -8.08
C PHE A 55 15.22 2.80 -8.38
N THR A 56 14.99 3.59 -7.35
CA THR A 56 14.41 4.90 -7.53
C THR A 56 15.20 5.93 -6.74
N SER A 57 16.30 6.35 -7.33
CA SER A 57 16.93 7.61 -6.95
C SER A 57 16.05 8.81 -7.40
N ASP A 58 14.80 8.53 -7.74
CA ASP A 58 13.89 9.54 -8.26
C ASP A 58 13.32 10.37 -7.13
N GLU A 59 13.65 11.66 -7.19
CA GLU A 59 13.03 12.68 -6.36
C GLU A 59 11.50 12.61 -6.41
N GLU A 60 10.94 12.07 -7.51
CA GLU A 60 9.50 11.91 -7.70
C GLU A 60 8.88 10.93 -6.71
N ASN A 61 9.54 9.79 -6.46
CA ASN A 61 9.02 8.80 -5.50
C ASN A 61 9.07 9.33 -4.08
N GLU A 62 10.07 10.12 -3.76
CA GLU A 62 10.16 10.73 -2.44
C GLU A 62 8.99 11.68 -2.17
N LYS A 63 8.48 12.34 -3.21
CA LYS A 63 7.31 13.22 -3.11
C LYS A 63 6.00 12.47 -2.88
N LEU A 64 5.97 11.17 -3.19
CA LEU A 64 4.78 10.33 -2.98
C LEU A 64 4.63 9.87 -1.55
N ILE A 65 5.69 9.90 -0.75
CA ILE A 65 5.71 9.27 0.56
C ILE A 65 5.15 10.20 1.64
N PHE A 66 4.11 9.74 2.33
CA PHE A 66 3.72 10.32 3.61
C PHE A 66 4.71 9.84 4.65
N LYS A 67 5.57 10.72 5.13
CA LYS A 67 6.57 10.40 6.14
C LYS A 67 5.99 10.55 7.54
N ILE A 68 6.33 9.62 8.41
CA ILE A 68 5.91 9.64 9.80
C ILE A 68 7.04 10.23 10.64
N GLN A 69 6.74 11.35 11.30
CA GLN A 69 7.69 12.02 12.17
C GLN A 69 7.90 11.21 13.46
N LYS A 70 9.15 10.99 13.81
CA LYS A 70 9.46 10.33 15.09
C LYS A 70 8.98 11.19 16.24
N ARG A 71 8.53 10.53 17.30
CA ARG A 71 8.10 11.20 18.52
C ARG A 71 9.29 12.01 19.10
N GLY A 72 9.07 13.30 19.29
CA GLY A 72 10.10 14.21 19.82
C GLY A 72 10.98 14.87 18.76
N GLU A 73 10.91 14.40 17.50
CA GLU A 73 11.63 15.02 16.39
C GLU A 73 10.80 16.11 15.71
N LYS A 74 11.46 17.16 15.26
CA LYS A 74 10.80 18.33 14.66
C LYS A 74 11.08 18.53 13.18
N SER A 75 11.89 17.64 12.57
CA SER A 75 12.28 17.77 11.18
C SER A 75 12.08 16.45 10.42
N GLU A 76 12.02 16.53 9.09
CA GLU A 76 11.94 15.36 8.23
C GLU A 76 13.14 14.42 8.40
N GLU A 77 14.27 14.94 8.84
CA GLU A 77 15.47 14.14 9.08
C GLU A 77 15.25 13.09 10.17
N GLY A 78 14.28 13.31 11.07
CA GLY A 78 13.88 12.35 12.09
C GLY A 78 12.91 11.29 11.59
N CYS A 79 12.46 11.33 10.33
CA CYS A 79 11.51 10.40 9.78
C CYS A 79 12.20 9.18 9.20
N ASP A 80 12.00 8.00 9.80
CA ASP A 80 12.53 6.74 9.30
C ASP A 80 11.43 5.79 8.79
N LEU A 81 10.17 6.18 8.95
CA LEU A 81 9.00 5.41 8.50
C LEU A 81 8.12 6.26 7.60
N GLY A 82 7.38 5.58 6.74
CA GLY A 82 6.37 6.21 5.89
C GLY A 82 5.22 5.27 5.61
N LEU A 83 4.15 5.82 5.06
CA LEU A 83 3.02 5.03 4.59
C LEU A 83 3.37 4.44 3.22
N ARG A 84 3.05 3.15 3.02
CA ARG A 84 3.28 2.52 1.72
C ARG A 84 2.49 3.24 0.63
N TYR A 85 3.09 3.44 -0.54
CA TYR A 85 2.44 4.08 -1.68
C TYR A 85 2.04 3.08 -2.78
N ASP A 86 2.43 1.82 -2.64
CA ASP A 86 1.99 0.71 -3.46
C ASP A 86 2.10 -0.60 -2.67
N LEU A 87 1.72 -1.71 -3.28
CA LEU A 87 1.79 -3.04 -2.67
C LEU A 87 2.95 -3.87 -3.21
N THR A 88 3.66 -3.39 -4.22
CA THR A 88 4.78 -4.09 -4.85
C THR A 88 6.07 -3.95 -4.04
N VAL A 89 6.36 -2.76 -3.53
CA VAL A 89 7.55 -2.53 -2.70
C VAL A 89 7.52 -3.39 -1.43
N PRO A 90 6.39 -3.42 -0.66
CA PRO A 90 6.28 -4.35 0.46
C PRO A 90 6.42 -5.82 0.06
N LEU A 91 5.93 -6.22 -1.12
CA LEU A 91 6.09 -7.58 -1.62
C LEU A 91 7.56 -7.95 -1.78
N SER A 92 8.37 -7.05 -2.34
CA SER A 92 9.79 -7.28 -2.55
C SER A 92 10.52 -7.53 -1.23
N ARG A 93 10.22 -6.74 -0.21
CA ARG A 93 10.77 -6.93 1.13
C ARG A 93 10.28 -8.25 1.73
N PHE A 94 9.00 -8.55 1.63
CA PHE A 94 8.38 -9.78 2.11
C PHE A 94 9.04 -11.00 1.47
N TYR A 95 9.19 -10.98 0.16
CA TYR A 95 9.81 -12.10 -0.58
C TYR A 95 11.26 -12.32 -0.16
N THR A 96 12.01 -11.24 0.01
CA THR A 96 13.41 -11.34 0.46
C THR A 96 13.51 -12.02 1.82
N GLU A 97 12.61 -11.69 2.74
CA GLU A 97 12.62 -12.27 4.10
C GLU A 97 12.19 -13.73 4.11
N TYR A 98 11.16 -14.09 3.34
CA TYR A 98 10.48 -15.39 3.47
C TYR A 98 10.69 -16.33 2.30
N GLN A 99 11.54 -16.02 1.33
CA GLN A 99 11.69 -16.81 0.10
C GLN A 99 11.97 -18.30 0.36
N ASN A 100 12.67 -18.63 1.42
CA ASN A 100 13.00 -20.00 1.77
C ASN A 100 11.80 -20.78 2.35
N GLN A 101 10.73 -20.08 2.72
CA GLN A 101 9.50 -20.66 3.26
C GLN A 101 8.37 -20.65 2.24
N LEU A 102 8.58 -20.00 1.09
CA LEU A 102 7.58 -19.86 0.05
C LEU A 102 7.76 -20.89 -1.06
N PRO A 103 6.68 -21.22 -1.80
CA PRO A 103 6.81 -22.10 -2.96
C PRO A 103 7.80 -21.54 -3.97
N LYS A 104 8.44 -22.42 -4.74
CA LYS A 104 9.37 -22.03 -5.79
C LYS A 104 8.74 -21.09 -6.81
N VAL A 105 7.48 -21.34 -7.16
CA VAL A 105 6.64 -20.42 -7.92
C VAL A 105 5.63 -19.86 -6.94
N PHE A 106 5.86 -18.63 -6.53
CA PHE A 106 5.00 -17.96 -5.55
C PHE A 106 3.99 -17.06 -6.25
N LYS A 107 2.72 -17.40 -6.10
CA LYS A 107 1.59 -16.66 -6.67
C LYS A 107 0.84 -15.99 -5.51
N ARG A 108 0.89 -14.67 -5.46
CA ARG A 108 0.27 -13.91 -4.36
C ARG A 108 -0.70 -12.85 -4.84
N TYR A 109 -1.68 -12.52 -4.02
CA TYR A 109 -2.49 -11.34 -4.22
C TYR A 109 -2.57 -10.53 -2.92
N CYS A 110 -2.80 -9.22 -3.09
CA CYS A 110 -3.07 -8.31 -1.98
C CYS A 110 -4.05 -7.25 -2.48
N ILE A 111 -5.11 -7.03 -1.72
CA ILE A 111 -6.09 -5.98 -2.01
C ILE A 111 -6.17 -5.12 -0.76
N ASP A 112 -5.58 -3.94 -0.80
CA ASP A 112 -5.53 -3.08 0.38
C ASP A 112 -5.28 -1.63 -0.02
N LYS A 113 -5.32 -0.76 0.98
CA LYS A 113 -5.11 0.67 0.80
C LYS A 113 -3.63 1.02 0.66
N VAL A 114 -3.38 2.04 -0.15
CA VAL A 114 -2.08 2.69 -0.29
C VAL A 114 -2.26 4.20 -0.21
N TRP A 115 -1.17 4.92 0.02
CA TRP A 115 -1.19 6.36 0.27
C TRP A 115 -0.15 7.06 -0.58
N ARG A 116 -0.55 8.16 -1.23
CA ARG A 116 0.34 8.97 -2.05
C ARG A 116 0.18 10.44 -1.69
N ALA A 117 1.26 11.07 -1.31
CA ALA A 117 1.27 12.46 -0.83
C ALA A 117 1.15 13.50 -1.94
N GLU A 118 1.11 13.09 -3.21
CA GLU A 118 0.98 14.02 -4.32
C GLU A 118 -0.34 14.81 -4.25
N ARG A 119 -0.34 15.98 -4.89
CA ARG A 119 -1.49 16.88 -4.86
C ARG A 119 -2.75 16.17 -5.38
N PRO A 120 -3.86 16.16 -4.60
CA PRO A 120 -5.08 15.52 -5.04
C PRO A 120 -5.76 16.32 -6.16
N GLY A 121 -6.50 15.62 -7.00
CA GLY A 121 -7.28 16.20 -8.07
C GLY A 121 -8.45 15.30 -8.41
N ARG A 122 -9.16 15.63 -9.48
CA ARG A 122 -10.31 14.85 -9.91
C ARG A 122 -9.88 13.43 -10.30
N GLY A 123 -10.44 12.41 -9.63
CA GLY A 123 -10.08 11.02 -9.84
C GLY A 123 -8.72 10.63 -9.27
N ARG A 124 -8.05 11.54 -8.55
CA ARG A 124 -6.72 11.30 -7.99
C ARG A 124 -6.77 11.56 -6.48
N TYR A 125 -6.79 10.47 -5.72
CA TYR A 125 -6.88 10.50 -4.26
C TYR A 125 -5.51 10.24 -3.62
N ARG A 126 -5.37 10.65 -2.36
CA ARG A 126 -4.18 10.38 -1.55
C ARG A 126 -4.27 9.05 -0.80
N GLU A 127 -5.47 8.52 -0.66
CA GLU A 127 -5.73 7.19 -0.10
C GLU A 127 -6.65 6.44 -1.04
N PHE A 128 -6.25 5.25 -1.48
CA PHE A 128 -7.06 4.44 -2.39
C PHE A 128 -6.66 2.97 -2.31
N TYR A 129 -7.54 2.10 -2.79
CA TYR A 129 -7.28 0.67 -2.84
C TYR A 129 -6.47 0.32 -4.08
N GLN A 130 -5.52 -0.59 -3.90
CA GLN A 130 -4.89 -1.31 -5.01
C GLN A 130 -5.32 -2.77 -4.95
N CYS A 131 -5.50 -3.34 -6.12
CA CYS A 131 -5.71 -4.77 -6.30
C CYS A 131 -4.49 -5.29 -7.07
N ASP A 132 -3.64 -6.04 -6.38
CA ASP A 132 -2.33 -6.41 -6.92
C ASP A 132 -2.16 -7.92 -6.87
N ILE A 133 -1.76 -8.49 -8.00
CA ILE A 133 -1.43 -9.92 -8.11
C ILE A 133 -0.08 -10.06 -8.81
N ASP A 134 0.73 -11.00 -8.34
CA ASP A 134 2.05 -11.27 -8.90
C ASP A 134 2.39 -12.74 -8.82
N THR A 135 3.21 -13.16 -9.77
CA THR A 135 3.85 -14.47 -9.76
C THR A 135 5.36 -14.25 -9.72
N ILE A 136 6.02 -14.83 -8.73
CA ILE A 136 7.48 -14.75 -8.56
C ILE A 136 8.07 -16.15 -8.68
N GLY A 137 9.15 -16.27 -9.44
CA GLY A 137 9.82 -17.53 -9.68
C GLY A 137 9.35 -18.22 -10.96
N SER A 138 9.96 -19.34 -11.25
CA SER A 138 9.68 -20.08 -12.48
C SER A 138 9.91 -21.58 -12.27
#